data_53ae96f9212cdac189d44c53ed5e457c
#
_entry.id   53ae96f9212cdac189d44c53ed5e457c
#
_cell.length_a   1.000
_cell.length_b   1.000
_cell.length_c   1.000
_cell.angle_alpha   90.00
_cell.angle_beta   90.00
_cell.angle_gamma   90.00
#
_symmetry.space_group_name_H-M   'P 1'
#
loop_
_entity.id
_entity.type
_entity.pdbx_description
1 polymer ?
#
loop_
_entity_poly.entity_id
_entity_poly.type
_entity_poly.pdbx_seq_one_letter_code
_entity_poly.pdbx_strand_id
1 'polypeptide(L)'
;MKKIECIIMDWAGTAVDYGCFAPVAAFIESFNAIGTPVTAAETRAHMGLTKVEEIRALFNIDRVRNEFQEKYGRPYAEEDILARYADFQRVLFASLEDYTTPILGVVETISGLRAQGIKIGSTTGYTRAMMDVVSVSYTHLRA
;
A
#
# COMPACT_ATOMS: atom_id res chain seq x y z
N MET A 1 22.76 22.46 -17.96
CA MET A 1 21.64 21.72 -17.32
C MET A 1 22.23 20.64 -16.42
N LYS A 2 21.69 20.46 -15.20
CA LYS A 2 22.11 19.34 -14.34
C LYS A 2 21.61 18.04 -14.96
N LYS A 3 22.49 17.04 -15.07
CA LYS A 3 22.16 15.71 -15.62
C LYS A 3 21.49 14.89 -14.51
N ILE A 4 20.40 14.18 -14.86
CA ILE A 4 19.78 13.20 -13.96
C ILE A 4 20.70 11.97 -13.92
N GLU A 5 21.11 11.56 -12.72
CA GLU A 5 22.03 10.44 -12.50
C GLU A 5 21.36 9.26 -11.81
N CYS A 6 20.22 9.51 -11.12
CA CYS A 6 19.46 8.49 -10.41
C CYS A 6 17.97 8.82 -10.42
N ILE A 7 17.15 7.79 -10.46
CA ILE A 7 15.68 7.86 -10.29
C ILE A 7 15.31 6.92 -9.15
N ILE A 8 14.52 7.42 -8.19
CA ILE A 8 13.92 6.64 -7.12
C ILE A 8 12.45 6.44 -7.45
N MET A 9 12.02 5.20 -7.58
CA MET A 9 10.65 4.83 -7.94
C MET A 9 9.94 4.22 -6.73
N ASP A 10 8.65 4.50 -6.58
CA ASP A 10 7.77 3.75 -5.70
C ASP A 10 7.36 2.43 -6.37
N TRP A 11 6.74 1.52 -5.61
CA TRP A 11 6.30 0.22 -6.10
C TRP A 11 4.81 0.20 -6.43
N ALA A 12 3.94 0.20 -5.43
CA ALA A 12 2.49 0.09 -5.65
C ALA A 12 1.94 1.32 -6.38
N GLY A 13 1.32 1.10 -7.52
CA GLY A 13 0.79 2.17 -8.38
C GLY A 13 1.84 2.85 -9.27
N THR A 14 3.12 2.50 -9.14
CA THR A 14 4.22 3.05 -9.95
C THR A 14 4.92 1.96 -10.76
N ALA A 15 5.43 0.93 -10.11
CA ALA A 15 6.11 -0.19 -10.79
C ALA A 15 5.20 -1.41 -10.96
N VAL A 16 4.34 -1.65 -9.99
CA VAL A 16 3.39 -2.78 -9.92
C VAL A 16 2.02 -2.28 -9.43
N ASP A 17 1.00 -3.15 -9.47
CA ASP A 17 -0.33 -2.88 -8.93
C ASP A 17 -0.91 -1.56 -9.46
N TYR A 18 -1.20 -1.51 -10.76
CA TYR A 18 -1.83 -0.34 -11.37
C TYR A 18 -3.11 0.05 -10.64
N GLY A 19 -3.08 1.25 -10.00
CA GLY A 19 -4.20 1.77 -9.22
C GLY A 19 -4.15 1.46 -7.72
N CYS A 20 -3.09 0.83 -7.21
CA CYS A 20 -2.91 0.50 -5.79
C CYS A 20 -4.09 -0.29 -5.21
N PHE A 21 -4.54 -1.33 -5.89
CA PHE A 21 -5.71 -2.11 -5.47
C PHE A 21 -5.43 -2.97 -4.24
N ALA A 22 -4.23 -3.54 -4.11
CA ALA A 22 -3.89 -4.40 -2.99
C ALA A 22 -4.05 -3.70 -1.62
N PRO A 23 -3.42 -2.54 -1.35
CA PRO A 23 -3.60 -1.88 -0.06
C PRO A 23 -5.03 -1.37 0.15
N VAL A 24 -5.73 -0.90 -0.90
CA VAL A 24 -7.13 -0.45 -0.79
C VAL A 24 -8.05 -1.60 -0.39
N ALA A 25 -7.93 -2.76 -1.04
CA ALA A 25 -8.71 -3.95 -0.71
C ALA A 25 -8.44 -4.42 0.74
N ALA A 26 -7.16 -4.42 1.15
CA ALA A 26 -6.78 -4.83 2.50
C ALA A 26 -7.37 -3.90 3.59
N PHE A 27 -7.42 -2.59 3.38
CA PHE A 27 -8.09 -1.67 4.30
C PHE A 27 -9.58 -1.92 4.38
N ILE A 28 -10.25 -2.04 3.22
CA ILE A 28 -11.70 -2.30 3.17
C ILE A 28 -12.03 -3.60 3.91
N GLU A 29 -11.30 -4.68 3.66
CA GLU A 29 -11.54 -5.97 4.30
C GLU A 29 -11.30 -5.89 5.82
N SER A 30 -10.22 -5.26 6.26
CA SER A 30 -9.91 -5.14 7.68
C SER A 30 -10.96 -4.33 8.46
N PHE A 31 -11.54 -3.28 7.88
CA PHE A 31 -12.60 -2.49 8.49
C PHE A 31 -13.97 -3.19 8.40
N ASN A 32 -14.24 -3.91 7.31
CA ASN A 32 -15.43 -4.76 7.20
C ASN A 32 -15.48 -5.82 8.29
N ALA A 33 -14.34 -6.42 8.63
CA ALA A 33 -14.23 -7.44 9.68
C ALA A 33 -14.71 -6.96 11.06
N ILE A 34 -14.60 -5.68 11.34
CA ILE A 34 -15.10 -5.06 12.58
C ILE A 34 -16.48 -4.42 12.42
N GLY A 35 -17.07 -4.47 11.22
CA GLY A 35 -18.40 -3.91 10.94
C GLY A 35 -18.46 -2.39 10.94
N THR A 36 -17.35 -1.73 10.63
CA THR A 36 -17.24 -0.29 10.38
C THR A 36 -16.67 -0.08 8.98
N PRO A 37 -17.45 -0.35 7.92
CA PRO A 37 -16.94 -0.39 6.55
C PRO A 37 -16.38 0.95 6.10
N VAL A 38 -15.30 0.90 5.33
CA VAL A 38 -14.72 2.06 4.64
C VAL A 38 -14.84 1.86 3.13
N THR A 39 -14.93 2.96 2.40
CA THR A 39 -14.99 2.95 0.94
C THR A 39 -13.60 3.06 0.33
N ALA A 40 -13.47 2.66 -0.94
CA ALA A 40 -12.23 2.87 -1.69
C ALA A 40 -11.86 4.37 -1.81
N ALA A 41 -12.85 5.26 -1.90
CA ALA A 41 -12.62 6.70 -1.95
C ALA A 41 -12.06 7.24 -0.62
N GLU A 42 -12.63 6.83 0.51
CA GLU A 42 -12.14 7.20 1.85
C GLU A 42 -10.71 6.68 2.06
N THR A 43 -10.44 5.42 1.70
CA THR A 43 -9.09 4.84 1.80
C THR A 43 -8.09 5.62 0.94
N ARG A 44 -8.44 5.89 -0.32
CA ARG A 44 -7.55 6.61 -1.25
C ARG A 44 -7.25 8.04 -0.83
N ALA A 45 -8.17 8.71 -0.14
CA ALA A 45 -7.98 10.08 0.34
C ALA A 45 -6.82 10.21 1.34
N HIS A 46 -6.42 9.13 1.98
CA HIS A 46 -5.36 9.10 3.00
C HIS A 46 -4.09 8.36 2.57
N MET A 47 -4.04 7.86 1.32
CA MET A 47 -2.86 7.17 0.80
C MET A 47 -1.63 8.10 0.78
N GLY A 48 -0.47 7.54 1.13
CA GLY A 48 0.77 8.29 1.26
C GLY A 48 1.20 8.55 2.72
N LEU A 49 0.30 8.39 3.68
CA LEU A 49 0.62 8.34 5.10
C LEU A 49 1.29 6.99 5.47
N THR A 50 1.88 6.90 6.65
CA THR A 50 2.22 5.58 7.20
C THR A 50 0.95 4.78 7.42
N LYS A 51 1.02 3.45 7.32
CA LYS A 51 -0.19 2.60 7.40
C LYS A 51 -0.95 2.73 8.72
N VAL A 52 -0.25 2.97 9.80
CA VAL A 52 -0.84 3.25 11.12
C VAL A 52 -1.58 4.59 11.12
N GLU A 53 -0.98 5.62 10.53
CA GLU A 53 -1.63 6.96 10.42
C GLU A 53 -2.80 6.93 9.45
N GLU A 54 -2.73 6.16 8.38
CA GLU A 54 -3.84 5.95 7.45
C GLU A 54 -5.03 5.29 8.16
N ILE A 55 -4.81 4.25 8.97
CA ILE A 55 -5.84 3.62 9.80
C ILE A 55 -6.42 4.62 10.81
N ARG A 56 -5.57 5.42 11.45
CA ARG A 56 -6.02 6.47 12.38
C ARG A 56 -6.90 7.51 11.67
N ALA A 57 -6.53 7.92 10.46
CA ALA A 57 -7.31 8.84 9.66
C ALA A 57 -8.67 8.25 9.25
N LEU A 58 -8.72 6.95 8.91
CA LEU A 58 -9.97 6.25 8.62
C LEU A 58 -10.89 6.18 9.85
N PHE A 59 -10.37 5.89 11.04
CA PHE A 59 -11.16 5.95 12.28
C PHE A 59 -11.63 7.39 12.62
N ASN A 60 -10.93 8.41 12.18
CA ASN A 60 -11.31 9.82 12.40
C ASN A 60 -12.44 10.30 11.47
N ILE A 61 -12.80 9.54 10.45
CA ILE A 61 -14.00 9.83 9.64
C ILE A 61 -15.22 9.74 10.57
N ASP A 62 -16.02 10.81 10.64
CA ASP A 62 -17.15 10.92 11.58
C ASP A 62 -18.08 9.71 11.53
N ARG A 63 -18.42 9.24 10.33
CA ARG A 63 -19.26 8.04 10.13
C ARG A 63 -18.60 6.79 10.75
N VAL A 64 -17.36 6.52 10.43
CA VAL A 64 -16.62 5.34 10.91
C VAL A 64 -16.47 5.36 12.43
N ARG A 65 -16.13 6.54 12.98
CA ARG A 65 -16.01 6.73 14.42
C ARG A 65 -17.31 6.47 15.15
N ASN A 66 -18.43 7.00 14.62
CA ASN A 66 -19.75 6.85 15.23
C ASN A 66 -20.24 5.40 15.14
N GLU A 67 -20.10 4.74 14.00
CA GLU A 67 -20.41 3.31 13.81
C GLU A 67 -19.60 2.43 14.78
N PHE A 68 -18.31 2.73 14.97
CA PHE A 68 -17.48 2.01 15.94
C PHE A 68 -18.00 2.22 17.37
N GLN A 69 -18.26 3.46 17.76
CA GLN A 69 -18.75 3.77 19.11
C GLN A 69 -20.14 3.16 19.38
N GLU A 70 -21.03 3.17 18.40
CA GLU A 70 -22.34 2.52 18.51
C GLU A 70 -22.21 1.02 18.69
N LYS A 71 -21.34 0.37 17.91
CA LYS A 71 -21.14 -1.08 17.93
C LYS A 71 -20.44 -1.58 19.19
N TYR A 72 -19.42 -0.87 19.65
CA TYR A 72 -18.56 -1.30 20.77
C TYR A 72 -18.85 -0.61 22.08
N GLY A 73 -19.77 0.37 22.13
CA GLY A 73 -20.16 1.09 23.34
C GLY A 73 -19.06 2.00 23.91
N ARG A 74 -17.98 2.23 23.15
CA ARG A 74 -16.82 3.04 23.55
C ARG A 74 -16.16 3.71 22.35
N PRO A 75 -15.42 4.81 22.55
CA PRO A 75 -14.56 5.33 21.49
C PRO A 75 -13.45 4.31 21.13
N TYR A 76 -12.91 4.42 19.92
CA TYR A 76 -11.72 3.64 19.55
C TYR A 76 -10.50 4.13 20.34
N ALA A 77 -9.54 3.24 20.53
CA ALA A 77 -8.28 3.48 21.23
C ALA A 77 -7.09 3.05 20.37
N GLU A 78 -5.88 3.27 20.85
CA GLU A 78 -4.66 2.91 20.11
C GLU A 78 -4.57 1.40 19.84
N GLU A 79 -5.07 0.57 20.74
CA GLU A 79 -5.13 -0.87 20.57
C GLU A 79 -6.00 -1.29 19.39
N ASP A 80 -7.08 -0.54 19.11
CA ASP A 80 -7.95 -0.80 17.96
C ASP A 80 -7.23 -0.47 16.65
N ILE A 81 -6.45 0.60 16.63
CA ILE A 81 -5.61 0.98 15.48
C ILE A 81 -4.57 -0.09 15.20
N LEU A 82 -3.86 -0.55 16.23
CA LEU A 82 -2.83 -1.59 16.08
C LEU A 82 -3.43 -2.93 15.66
N ALA A 83 -4.60 -3.28 16.18
CA ALA A 83 -5.33 -4.48 15.75
C ALA A 83 -5.73 -4.39 14.27
N ARG A 84 -6.20 -3.24 13.79
CA ARG A 84 -6.51 -3.03 12.36
C ARG A 84 -5.26 -3.09 11.51
N TYR A 85 -4.14 -2.56 11.98
CA TYR A 85 -2.87 -2.66 11.28
C TYR A 85 -2.40 -4.12 11.13
N ALA A 86 -2.52 -4.92 12.17
CA ALA A 86 -2.19 -6.35 12.11
C ALA A 86 -3.10 -7.10 11.11
N ASP A 87 -4.40 -6.83 11.11
CA ASP A 87 -5.34 -7.42 10.14
C ASP A 87 -5.05 -6.95 8.72
N PHE A 88 -4.82 -5.65 8.53
CA PHE A 88 -4.41 -5.10 7.25
C PHE A 88 -3.17 -5.82 6.68
N GLN A 89 -2.14 -5.99 7.51
CA GLN A 89 -0.91 -6.70 7.10
C GLN A 89 -1.20 -8.14 6.70
N ARG A 90 -2.03 -8.86 7.47
CA ARG A 90 -2.43 -10.25 7.19
C ARG A 90 -3.16 -10.36 5.86
N VAL A 91 -4.15 -9.50 5.64
CA VAL A 91 -4.96 -9.48 4.40
C VAL A 91 -4.09 -9.12 3.20
N LEU A 92 -3.31 -8.03 3.32
CA LEU A 92 -2.43 -7.59 2.26
C LEU A 92 -1.43 -8.69 1.87
N PHE A 93 -0.81 -9.33 2.85
CA PHE A 93 0.18 -10.38 2.60
C PHE A 93 -0.44 -11.59 1.89
N ALA A 94 -1.67 -11.98 2.27
CA ALA A 94 -2.38 -13.11 1.67
C ALA A 94 -2.76 -12.88 0.19
N SER A 95 -2.96 -11.62 -0.21
CA SER A 95 -3.38 -11.25 -1.58
C SER A 95 -2.24 -10.67 -2.43
N LEU A 96 -1.06 -10.46 -1.85
CA LEU A 96 -0.01 -9.68 -2.47
C LEU A 96 0.50 -10.26 -3.80
N GLU A 97 0.51 -11.58 -3.94
CA GLU A 97 0.93 -12.27 -5.17
C GLU A 97 0.05 -11.91 -6.37
N ASP A 98 -1.24 -11.65 -6.15
CA ASP A 98 -2.20 -11.29 -7.20
C ASP A 98 -1.95 -9.89 -7.78
N TYR A 99 -1.18 -9.04 -7.07
CA TYR A 99 -0.92 -7.65 -7.42
C TYR A 99 0.53 -7.37 -7.78
N THR A 100 1.25 -8.39 -8.23
CA THR A 100 2.67 -8.26 -8.57
C THR A 100 2.92 -7.93 -10.05
N THR A 101 1.90 -7.89 -10.90
CA THR A 101 2.06 -7.61 -12.33
C THR A 101 2.66 -6.22 -12.58
N PRO A 102 3.74 -6.09 -13.39
CA PRO A 102 4.31 -4.79 -13.76
C PRO A 102 3.28 -3.91 -14.47
N ILE A 103 3.34 -2.64 -14.17
CA ILE A 103 2.62 -1.65 -14.96
C ILE A 103 3.24 -1.64 -16.36
N LEU A 104 2.38 -1.59 -17.38
CA LEU A 104 2.79 -1.62 -18.78
C LEU A 104 3.86 -0.55 -19.07
N GLY A 105 4.96 -0.95 -19.68
CA GLY A 105 6.07 -0.10 -20.07
C GLY A 105 7.12 0.15 -18.97
N VAL A 106 6.90 -0.29 -17.74
CA VAL A 106 7.86 -0.07 -16.63
C VAL A 106 9.16 -0.81 -16.88
N VAL A 107 9.10 -2.06 -17.30
CA VAL A 107 10.30 -2.91 -17.52
C VAL A 107 11.16 -2.31 -18.62
N GLU A 108 10.56 -1.93 -19.74
CA GLU A 108 11.22 -1.29 -20.88
C GLU A 108 11.82 0.06 -20.49
N THR A 109 11.07 0.86 -19.72
CA THR A 109 11.53 2.17 -19.26
C THR A 109 12.75 2.02 -18.36
N ILE A 110 12.71 1.12 -17.36
CA ILE A 110 13.85 0.88 -16.47
C ILE A 110 15.07 0.41 -17.25
N SER A 111 14.88 -0.51 -18.19
CA SER A 111 15.96 -1.02 -19.05
C SER A 111 16.58 0.09 -19.91
N GLY A 112 15.75 0.94 -20.51
CA GLY A 112 16.20 2.08 -21.31
C GLY A 112 16.94 3.14 -20.49
N LEU A 113 16.51 3.42 -19.25
CA LEU A 113 17.19 4.34 -18.35
C LEU A 113 18.54 3.80 -17.89
N ARG A 114 18.64 2.51 -17.56
CA ARG A 114 19.89 1.84 -17.21
C ARG A 114 20.89 1.85 -18.37
N ALA A 115 20.42 1.62 -19.59
CA ALA A 115 21.27 1.69 -20.80
C ALA A 115 21.87 3.09 -21.02
N GLN A 116 21.23 4.14 -20.50
CA GLN A 116 21.74 5.52 -20.50
C GLN A 116 22.65 5.84 -19.30
N GLY A 117 22.96 4.85 -18.46
CA GLY A 117 23.80 5.00 -17.26
C GLY A 117 23.08 5.65 -16.08
N ILE A 118 21.74 5.74 -16.10
CA ILE A 118 20.95 6.28 -15.00
C ILE A 118 20.74 5.16 -13.96
N LYS A 119 21.07 5.44 -12.71
CA LYS A 119 20.85 4.49 -11.59
C LYS A 119 19.37 4.47 -11.22
N ILE A 120 18.85 3.28 -10.93
CA ILE A 120 17.47 3.10 -10.47
C ILE A 120 17.50 2.59 -9.04
N GLY A 121 16.86 3.33 -8.16
CA GLY A 121 16.57 2.92 -6.79
C GLY A 121 15.07 2.81 -6.56
N SER A 122 14.66 2.34 -5.39
CA SER A 122 13.24 2.27 -5.04
C SER A 122 12.99 2.64 -3.59
N THR A 123 11.76 3.07 -3.33
CA THR A 123 11.19 3.29 -2.00
C THR A 123 9.81 2.64 -1.95
N THR A 124 9.35 2.26 -0.76
CA THR A 124 8.04 1.65 -0.61
C THR A 124 7.60 1.67 0.86
N GLY A 125 6.29 1.72 1.08
CA GLY A 125 5.68 1.49 2.39
C GLY A 125 5.54 -0.01 2.75
N TYR A 126 5.94 -0.92 1.87
CA TYR A 126 5.89 -2.36 2.15
C TYR A 126 7.00 -2.79 3.12
N THR A 127 6.70 -3.75 3.98
CA THR A 127 7.71 -4.40 4.83
C THR A 127 8.68 -5.24 3.98
N ARG A 128 9.81 -5.60 4.56
CA ARG A 128 10.78 -6.48 3.88
C ARG A 128 10.14 -7.79 3.41
N ALA A 129 9.33 -8.43 4.25
CA ALA A 129 8.66 -9.68 3.90
C ALA A 129 7.68 -9.51 2.73
N MET A 130 6.92 -8.40 2.69
CA MET A 130 6.05 -8.07 1.56
C MET A 130 6.86 -7.85 0.28
N MET A 131 7.98 -7.15 0.39
CA MET A 131 8.86 -6.92 -0.77
C MET A 131 9.50 -8.20 -1.28
N ASP A 132 9.80 -9.17 -0.43
CA ASP A 132 10.31 -10.46 -0.84
C ASP A 132 9.28 -11.20 -1.70
N VAL A 133 7.98 -11.16 -1.38
CA VAL A 133 6.91 -11.71 -2.23
C VAL A 133 6.84 -10.97 -3.57
N VAL A 134 6.75 -9.65 -3.54
CA VAL A 134 6.65 -8.84 -4.77
C VAL A 134 7.88 -9.00 -5.66
N SER A 135 9.08 -9.05 -5.07
CA SER A 135 10.33 -9.09 -5.82
C SER A 135 10.69 -10.47 -6.43
N VAL A 136 10.14 -11.57 -5.88
CA VAL A 136 10.32 -12.91 -6.47
C VAL A 136 9.72 -12.97 -7.87
N SER A 137 8.60 -12.30 -8.10
CA SER A 137 7.98 -12.19 -9.43
C SER A 137 8.81 -11.34 -10.41
N TYR A 138 9.87 -10.63 -9.93
CA TYR A 138 10.67 -9.67 -10.71
C TYR A 138 12.17 -9.89 -10.62
N THR A 139 12.62 -11.10 -10.84
CA THR A 139 14.06 -11.37 -11.04
C THR A 139 14.67 -10.52 -12.16
N HIS A 140 13.86 -10.04 -13.10
CA HIS A 140 14.28 -9.17 -14.21
C HIS A 140 14.54 -7.71 -13.81
N LEU A 141 14.02 -7.24 -12.69
CA LEU A 141 14.27 -5.87 -12.20
C LEU A 141 15.49 -5.76 -11.26
N ARG A 142 16.06 -6.92 -10.85
CA ARG A 142 17.22 -6.98 -9.95
C ARG A 142 18.57 -6.90 -10.67
N ALA A 143 18.61 -7.07 -11.96
CA ALA A 143 19.85 -7.04 -12.72
C ALA A 143 20.35 -5.61 -13.01
#